data_17088121c707186d42576bfa25adb109
#
_entry.id   17088121c707186d42576bfa25adb109
#
_cell.length_a   1.000
_cell.length_b   1.000
_cell.length_c   1.000
_cell.angle_alpha   90.00
_cell.angle_beta   90.00
_cell.angle_gamma   90.00
#
_symmetry.space_group_name_H-M   'P 1'
#
loop_
_entity.id
_entity.type
_entity.pdbx_description
1 polymer ?
#
loop_
_entity_poly.entity_id
_entity_poly.type
_entity_poly.pdbx_seq_one_letter_code
_entity_poly.pdbx_strand_id
1 'polypeptide(L)'
;VKALWNKLGLEGKRALIVHHDDLGLNRAQNRAYRELGFPTGSVAMMGCCVEGLWGPDLGVHFVLTSGQDSLELRPMSAGKSLRDPHGRFWRSVEIAWRHIEPSEAEAELRAQLEAALRSFDVTHLDSHMGALLRPDLARIYLELAKEYRLPALIPSNLEAIALPPEFLPDLQRLCDACALPQVTVLDAYGIPPEERRGWYLQTLSGLGPGVYQLIHHAADDDPEGRLLEDWPGRKADLEALKDAELRRVIAEFEPLTWRAVRDAWREMP
;
A
#
# COMPACT_ATOMS: atom_id res chain seq x y z
N VAL A 1 12.38 6.24 -14.98
CA VAL A 1 12.14 6.62 -13.56
C VAL A 1 12.84 7.94 -13.23
N LYS A 2 14.17 8.08 -13.45
CA LYS A 2 14.91 9.33 -13.15
C LYS A 2 14.32 10.57 -13.84
N ALA A 3 13.88 10.45 -15.09
CA ALA A 3 13.26 11.56 -15.83
C ALA A 3 11.96 12.05 -15.19
N LEU A 4 11.17 11.15 -14.59
CA LEU A 4 9.95 11.51 -13.86
C LEU A 4 10.26 12.33 -12.61
N TRP A 5 11.24 11.90 -11.80
CA TRP A 5 11.62 12.63 -10.59
C TRP A 5 12.20 14.00 -10.92
N ASN A 6 12.96 14.14 -12.01
CA ASN A 6 13.43 15.42 -12.49
C ASN A 6 12.28 16.33 -12.96
N LYS A 7 11.28 15.79 -13.67
CA LYS A 7 10.07 16.53 -14.07
C LYS A 7 9.30 17.07 -12.87
N LEU A 8 9.27 16.31 -11.77
CA LEU A 8 8.65 16.71 -10.49
C LEU A 8 9.56 17.64 -9.65
N GLY A 9 10.77 17.99 -10.12
CA GLY A 9 11.70 18.86 -9.40
C GLY A 9 12.29 18.24 -8.15
N LEU A 10 12.40 16.90 -8.09
CA LEU A 10 12.84 16.13 -6.92
C LEU A 10 14.32 15.76 -6.95
N GLU A 11 15.08 16.17 -7.98
CA GLU A 11 16.51 15.87 -8.07
C GLU A 11 17.28 16.45 -6.88
N GLY A 12 18.03 15.61 -6.18
CA GLY A 12 18.81 15.97 -5.00
C GLY A 12 17.99 16.29 -3.74
N LYS A 13 16.67 16.15 -3.78
CA LYS A 13 15.78 16.39 -2.65
C LYS A 13 15.38 15.11 -1.92
N ARG A 14 14.90 15.24 -0.69
CA ARG A 14 14.21 14.21 0.06
C ARG A 14 12.71 14.40 -0.15
N ALA A 15 12.05 13.48 -0.85
CA ALA A 15 10.60 13.51 -1.08
C ALA A 15 9.92 12.37 -0.34
N LEU A 16 8.75 12.64 0.25
CA LEU A 16 8.03 11.67 1.08
C LEU A 16 6.55 11.62 0.72
N ILE A 17 6.07 10.41 0.45
CA ILE A 17 4.66 10.05 0.44
C ILE A 17 4.36 9.44 1.81
N VAL A 18 3.49 10.06 2.62
CA VAL A 18 2.95 9.43 3.84
C VAL A 18 1.67 8.71 3.44
N HIS A 19 1.68 7.38 3.51
CA HIS A 19 0.67 6.53 2.91
C HIS A 19 -0.09 5.69 3.94
N HIS A 20 -1.42 5.80 3.94
CA HIS A 20 -2.31 5.06 4.82
C HIS A 20 -2.87 3.83 4.11
N ASP A 21 -2.43 2.65 4.51
CA ASP A 21 -2.91 1.37 4.01
C ASP A 21 -4.26 0.98 4.63
N ASP A 22 -4.93 -0.01 4.04
CA ASP A 22 -6.12 -0.67 4.60
C ASP A 22 -7.39 0.19 4.72
N LEU A 23 -7.49 1.32 4.04
CA LEU A 23 -8.72 2.11 4.06
C LEU A 23 -9.90 1.29 3.54
N GLY A 24 -11.06 1.50 4.14
CA GLY A 24 -12.29 0.77 3.79
C GLY A 24 -12.47 -0.54 4.55
N LEU A 25 -11.44 -1.11 5.19
CA LEU A 25 -11.57 -2.36 5.95
C LEU A 25 -12.37 -2.17 7.23
N ASN A 26 -12.15 -1.07 7.97
CA ASN A 26 -13.01 -0.69 9.09
C ASN A 26 -13.08 0.84 9.28
N ARG A 27 -14.02 1.30 10.12
CA ARG A 27 -14.25 2.73 10.35
C ARG A 27 -13.14 3.38 11.18
N ALA A 28 -12.48 2.64 12.08
CA ALA A 28 -11.42 3.17 12.91
C ALA A 28 -10.21 3.63 12.05
N GLN A 29 -9.86 2.86 11.01
CA GLN A 29 -8.84 3.24 10.04
C GLN A 29 -9.25 4.46 9.22
N ASN A 30 -10.48 4.49 8.71
CA ASN A 30 -11.00 5.63 7.97
C ASN A 30 -11.06 6.93 8.80
N ARG A 31 -11.32 6.84 10.12
CA ARG A 31 -11.28 8.00 11.03
C ARG A 31 -9.85 8.46 11.26
N ALA A 32 -8.92 7.53 11.52
CA ALA A 32 -7.50 7.84 11.69
C ALA A 32 -6.91 8.53 10.44
N TYR A 33 -7.28 8.08 9.24
CA TYR A 33 -6.88 8.74 7.99
C TYR A 33 -7.33 10.22 7.97
N ARG A 34 -8.61 10.48 8.30
CA ARG A 34 -9.14 11.85 8.33
C ARG A 34 -8.49 12.71 9.42
N GLU A 35 -8.25 12.13 10.59
CA GLU A 35 -7.65 12.83 11.72
C GLU A 35 -6.19 13.20 11.45
N LEU A 36 -5.42 12.28 10.87
CA LEU A 36 -4.02 12.53 10.53
C LEU A 36 -3.85 13.56 9.42
N GLY A 37 -4.79 13.63 8.46
CA GLY A 37 -4.82 14.63 7.40
C GLY A 37 -3.72 14.48 6.35
N PHE A 38 -3.01 13.34 6.29
CA PHE A 38 -2.14 13.02 5.16
C PHE A 38 -3.00 12.67 3.95
N PRO A 39 -2.66 13.15 2.74
CA PRO A 39 -3.56 13.06 1.59
C PRO A 39 -3.66 11.67 0.99
N THR A 40 -2.60 10.86 1.13
CA THR A 40 -2.45 9.61 0.36
C THR A 40 -2.86 8.39 1.17
N GLY A 41 -3.61 7.50 0.53
CA GLY A 41 -3.95 6.19 1.08
C GLY A 41 -4.49 5.26 0.01
N SER A 42 -4.65 3.98 0.35
CA SER A 42 -5.20 2.97 -0.54
C SER A 42 -6.37 2.22 0.06
N VAL A 43 -7.35 1.91 -0.79
CA VAL A 43 -8.66 1.41 -0.41
C VAL A 43 -8.83 -0.05 -0.81
N ALA A 44 -9.13 -0.90 0.17
CA ALA A 44 -9.52 -2.29 -0.02
C ALA A 44 -11.02 -2.37 -0.38
N MET A 45 -11.33 -2.56 -1.65
CA MET A 45 -12.69 -2.42 -2.20
C MET A 45 -13.70 -3.45 -1.71
N MET A 46 -13.26 -4.59 -1.15
CA MET A 46 -14.14 -5.58 -0.50
C MET A 46 -14.43 -5.26 0.97
N GLY A 47 -13.84 -4.18 1.51
CA GLY A 47 -14.05 -3.78 2.89
C GLY A 47 -15.49 -3.29 3.15
N CYS A 48 -15.96 -3.45 4.38
CA CYS A 48 -17.32 -3.08 4.77
C CYS A 48 -17.55 -1.55 4.91
N CYS A 49 -16.49 -0.75 4.83
CA CYS A 49 -16.49 0.66 5.17
C CYS A 49 -15.98 1.56 4.02
N VAL A 50 -16.14 1.12 2.78
CA VAL A 50 -15.74 1.87 1.58
C VAL A 50 -16.72 2.99 1.26
N GLU A 51 -18.02 2.77 1.52
CA GLU A 51 -19.06 3.78 1.23
C GLU A 51 -18.83 5.08 2.00
N GLY A 52 -18.83 6.20 1.28
CA GLY A 52 -18.59 7.53 1.85
C GLY A 52 -17.14 7.83 2.22
N LEU A 53 -16.20 6.92 1.90
CA LEU A 53 -14.78 7.22 2.01
C LEU A 53 -14.38 8.18 0.88
N TRP A 54 -13.73 9.27 1.28
CA TRP A 54 -13.23 10.28 0.36
C TRP A 54 -11.82 10.71 0.76
N GLY A 55 -11.00 11.02 -0.22
CA GLY A 55 -9.66 11.57 -0.03
C GLY A 55 -9.10 12.15 -1.34
N PRO A 56 -8.15 13.09 -1.25
CA PRO A 56 -7.59 13.75 -2.43
C PRO A 56 -6.64 12.87 -3.25
N ASP A 57 -6.11 11.79 -2.66
CA ASP A 57 -5.12 10.92 -3.28
C ASP A 57 -5.33 9.47 -2.85
N LEU A 58 -6.33 8.81 -3.46
CA LEU A 58 -6.70 7.44 -3.13
C LEU A 58 -6.29 6.46 -4.22
N GLY A 59 -5.61 5.39 -3.82
CA GLY A 59 -5.27 4.23 -4.64
C GLY A 59 -6.14 3.01 -4.37
N VAL A 60 -5.87 1.93 -5.08
CA VAL A 60 -6.47 0.61 -4.81
C VAL A 60 -5.49 -0.23 -4.00
N HIS A 61 -5.93 -0.66 -2.83
CA HIS A 61 -5.24 -1.65 -2.01
C HIS A 61 -5.69 -3.04 -2.43
N PHE A 62 -4.94 -3.66 -3.35
CA PHE A 62 -5.27 -4.98 -3.85
C PHE A 62 -5.15 -6.06 -2.77
N VAL A 63 -6.21 -6.77 -2.52
CA VAL A 63 -6.30 -7.82 -1.51
C VAL A 63 -6.41 -9.20 -2.17
N LEU A 64 -5.50 -10.10 -1.84
CA LEU A 64 -5.53 -11.52 -2.19
C LEU A 64 -5.38 -12.43 -0.96
N THR A 65 -5.29 -11.84 0.23
CA THR A 65 -5.23 -12.54 1.52
C THR A 65 -5.96 -11.74 2.60
N SER A 66 -6.55 -12.40 3.59
CA SER A 66 -7.30 -11.70 4.64
C SER A 66 -6.40 -11.06 5.70
N GLY A 67 -5.22 -11.61 5.94
CA GLY A 67 -4.30 -11.14 6.97
C GLY A 67 -4.80 -11.39 8.39
N GLN A 68 -6.09 -11.20 8.66
CA GLN A 68 -6.70 -11.29 10.00
C GLN A 68 -8.04 -12.04 9.94
N ASP A 69 -8.34 -12.84 10.96
CA ASP A 69 -9.62 -13.57 11.02
C ASP A 69 -10.80 -12.63 11.30
N SER A 70 -10.55 -11.53 12.02
CA SER A 70 -11.57 -10.52 12.34
C SER A 70 -12.14 -9.78 11.13
N LEU A 71 -11.45 -9.79 9.98
CA LEU A 71 -11.85 -9.03 8.80
C LEU A 71 -12.77 -9.80 7.82
N GLU A 72 -12.84 -11.11 7.90
CA GLU A 72 -13.70 -11.98 7.05
C GLU A 72 -13.74 -11.59 5.55
N LEU A 73 -12.63 -11.14 4.97
CA LEU A 73 -12.58 -10.63 3.62
C LEU A 73 -12.89 -11.71 2.58
N ARG A 74 -13.73 -11.37 1.62
CA ARG A 74 -14.18 -12.28 0.56
C ARG A 74 -13.82 -11.74 -0.82
N PRO A 75 -13.35 -12.63 -1.75
CA PRO A 75 -13.13 -12.23 -3.13
C PRO A 75 -14.39 -11.65 -3.78
N MET A 76 -14.21 -10.60 -4.57
CA MET A 76 -15.26 -9.97 -5.39
C MET A 76 -15.55 -10.79 -6.65
N SER A 77 -14.59 -11.57 -7.13
CA SER A 77 -14.72 -12.47 -8.28
C SER A 77 -15.20 -13.87 -7.87
N ALA A 78 -15.44 -14.75 -8.84
CA ALA A 78 -15.85 -16.12 -8.62
C ALA A 78 -14.68 -17.12 -8.41
N GLY A 79 -13.41 -16.63 -8.38
CA GLY A 79 -12.21 -17.47 -8.29
C GLY A 79 -12.23 -18.43 -7.11
N LYS A 80 -12.09 -19.73 -7.37
CA LYS A 80 -12.12 -20.76 -6.33
C LYS A 80 -10.79 -20.88 -5.61
N SER A 81 -9.67 -20.71 -6.31
CA SER A 81 -8.33 -20.78 -5.76
C SER A 81 -8.03 -19.65 -4.75
N LEU A 82 -8.81 -18.57 -4.81
CA LEU A 82 -8.71 -17.42 -3.91
C LEU A 82 -9.36 -17.68 -2.53
N ARG A 83 -10.11 -18.78 -2.39
CA ARG A 83 -11.02 -19.00 -1.26
C ARG A 83 -10.58 -20.13 -0.35
N ASP A 84 -10.65 -19.86 0.94
CA ASP A 84 -10.58 -20.87 1.99
C ASP A 84 -11.89 -21.72 2.02
N PRO A 85 -11.99 -22.78 2.83
CA PRO A 85 -13.20 -23.60 2.97
C PRO A 85 -14.45 -22.82 3.42
N HIS A 86 -14.28 -21.59 3.97
CA HIS A 86 -15.38 -20.72 4.41
C HIS A 86 -15.73 -19.64 3.36
N GLY A 87 -15.09 -19.68 2.19
CA GLY A 87 -15.32 -18.75 1.10
C GLY A 87 -14.66 -17.38 1.30
N ARG A 88 -13.72 -17.25 2.24
CA ARG A 88 -12.93 -16.04 2.50
C ARG A 88 -11.59 -16.14 1.76
N PHE A 89 -10.88 -15.02 1.63
CA PHE A 89 -9.47 -15.08 1.23
C PHE A 89 -8.65 -15.93 2.21
N TRP A 90 -7.60 -16.57 1.70
CA TRP A 90 -6.63 -17.28 2.53
C TRP A 90 -6.05 -16.40 3.63
N ARG A 91 -5.81 -16.98 4.81
CA ARG A 91 -5.42 -16.25 6.02
C ARG A 91 -4.05 -15.57 5.90
N SER A 92 -3.08 -16.21 5.28
CA SER A 92 -1.72 -15.68 5.13
C SER A 92 -1.26 -15.67 3.68
N VAL A 93 -0.27 -14.83 3.41
CA VAL A 93 0.36 -14.70 2.09
C VAL A 93 0.94 -16.03 1.62
N GLU A 94 1.62 -16.78 2.50
CA GLU A 94 2.25 -18.05 2.15
C GLU A 94 1.21 -19.12 1.78
N ILE A 95 0.07 -19.14 2.47
CA ILE A 95 -1.03 -20.04 2.13
C ILE A 95 -1.65 -19.62 0.80
N ALA A 96 -1.93 -18.33 0.64
CA ALA A 96 -2.47 -17.76 -0.59
C ALA A 96 -1.59 -18.10 -1.80
N TRP A 97 -0.28 -17.91 -1.69
CA TRP A 97 0.67 -18.23 -2.76
C TRP A 97 0.68 -19.69 -3.22
N ARG A 98 0.34 -20.63 -2.32
CA ARG A 98 0.26 -22.07 -2.66
C ARG A 98 -1.00 -22.47 -3.43
N HIS A 99 -2.06 -21.66 -3.32
CA HIS A 99 -3.38 -22.00 -3.85
C HIS A 99 -3.79 -21.13 -5.04
N ILE A 100 -3.37 -19.86 -5.07
CA ILE A 100 -3.85 -18.88 -6.05
C ILE A 100 -3.40 -19.25 -7.46
N GLU A 101 -4.38 -19.44 -8.34
CA GLU A 101 -4.20 -19.52 -9.79
C GLU A 101 -4.09 -18.11 -10.39
N PRO A 102 -3.06 -17.82 -11.21
CA PRO A 102 -2.81 -16.47 -11.74
C PRO A 102 -4.00 -15.89 -12.51
N SER A 103 -4.71 -16.69 -13.30
CA SER A 103 -5.87 -16.22 -14.06
C SER A 103 -7.05 -15.81 -13.17
N GLU A 104 -7.24 -16.48 -12.03
CA GLU A 104 -8.27 -16.13 -11.07
C GLU A 104 -7.85 -14.87 -10.26
N ALA A 105 -6.55 -14.74 -9.96
CA ALA A 105 -6.01 -13.51 -9.38
C ALA A 105 -6.22 -12.32 -10.31
N GLU A 106 -5.92 -12.45 -11.61
CA GLU A 106 -6.15 -11.36 -12.58
C GLU A 106 -7.62 -10.93 -12.61
N ALA A 107 -8.54 -11.88 -12.65
CA ALA A 107 -9.98 -11.58 -12.63
C ALA A 107 -10.39 -10.83 -11.34
N GLU A 108 -9.82 -11.20 -10.21
CA GLU A 108 -10.06 -10.54 -8.92
C GLU A 108 -9.50 -9.12 -8.89
N LEU A 109 -8.24 -8.93 -9.30
CA LEU A 109 -7.61 -7.60 -9.34
C LEU A 109 -8.37 -6.65 -10.27
N ARG A 110 -8.84 -7.14 -11.43
CA ARG A 110 -9.69 -6.36 -12.33
C ARG A 110 -11.01 -5.98 -11.66
N ALA A 111 -11.67 -6.91 -10.97
CA ALA A 111 -12.91 -6.61 -10.26
C ALA A 111 -12.74 -5.53 -9.18
N GLN A 112 -11.66 -5.62 -8.40
CA GLN A 112 -11.33 -4.61 -7.39
C GLN A 112 -11.03 -3.24 -8.01
N LEU A 113 -10.20 -3.21 -9.07
CA LEU A 113 -9.83 -1.97 -9.76
C LEU A 113 -11.05 -1.30 -10.42
N GLU A 114 -11.89 -2.06 -11.13
CA GLU A 114 -13.08 -1.54 -11.76
C GLU A 114 -14.11 -1.01 -10.74
N ALA A 115 -14.23 -1.64 -9.56
CA ALA A 115 -15.05 -1.13 -8.48
C ALA A 115 -14.52 0.22 -7.96
N ALA A 116 -13.21 0.35 -7.79
CA ALA A 116 -12.58 1.59 -7.38
C ALA A 116 -12.77 2.71 -8.41
N LEU A 117 -12.54 2.43 -9.70
CA LEU A 117 -12.71 3.39 -10.79
C LEU A 117 -14.15 3.92 -10.93
N ARG A 118 -15.15 3.14 -10.48
CA ARG A 118 -16.54 3.62 -10.40
C ARG A 118 -16.80 4.49 -9.17
N SER A 119 -15.95 4.41 -8.15
CA SER A 119 -16.16 5.05 -6.85
C SER A 119 -15.39 6.35 -6.68
N PHE A 120 -14.16 6.42 -7.22
CA PHE A 120 -13.29 7.59 -7.07
C PHE A 120 -12.23 7.67 -8.19
N ASP A 121 -11.51 8.80 -8.26
CA ASP A 121 -10.39 9.00 -9.19
C ASP A 121 -9.14 8.28 -8.64
N VAL A 122 -8.94 7.05 -9.09
CA VAL A 122 -7.82 6.19 -8.66
C VAL A 122 -6.48 6.80 -9.06
N THR A 123 -5.58 6.96 -8.08
CA THR A 123 -4.28 7.60 -8.30
C THR A 123 -3.12 6.61 -8.43
N HIS A 124 -3.21 5.46 -7.78
CA HIS A 124 -2.16 4.43 -7.78
C HIS A 124 -2.71 3.06 -7.39
N LEU A 125 -1.85 2.07 -7.49
CA LEU A 125 -2.11 0.69 -7.09
C LEU A 125 -1.08 0.27 -6.05
N ASP A 126 -1.49 -0.51 -5.06
CA ASP A 126 -0.60 -1.19 -4.12
C ASP A 126 -1.13 -2.58 -3.72
N SER A 127 -0.49 -3.26 -2.77
CA SER A 127 -0.76 -4.64 -2.44
C SER A 127 -0.84 -4.87 -0.95
N HIS A 128 -1.98 -5.32 -0.46
CA HIS A 128 -2.15 -5.79 0.91
C HIS A 128 -1.14 -6.90 1.25
N MET A 129 -0.36 -6.68 2.31
CA MET A 129 0.65 -7.62 2.83
C MET A 129 1.68 -8.10 1.78
N GLY A 130 1.88 -7.37 0.68
CA GLY A 130 2.78 -7.80 -0.37
C GLY A 130 2.37 -9.08 -1.12
N ALA A 131 1.10 -9.47 -1.06
CA ALA A 131 0.60 -10.70 -1.69
C ALA A 131 0.87 -10.77 -3.20
N LEU A 132 1.01 -9.62 -3.86
CA LEU A 132 1.35 -9.51 -5.29
C LEU A 132 2.84 -9.65 -5.60
N LEU A 133 3.71 -9.91 -4.60
CA LEU A 133 5.15 -10.08 -4.82
C LEU A 133 5.56 -11.52 -5.19
N ARG A 134 4.61 -12.45 -5.41
CA ARG A 134 4.91 -13.69 -6.15
C ARG A 134 5.14 -13.33 -7.62
N PRO A 135 6.21 -13.74 -8.29
CA PRO A 135 6.63 -13.21 -9.59
C PRO A 135 5.57 -13.25 -10.70
N ASP A 136 4.76 -14.29 -10.76
CA ASP A 136 3.65 -14.41 -11.72
C ASP A 136 2.51 -13.42 -11.42
N LEU A 137 2.18 -13.19 -10.14
CA LEU A 137 1.20 -12.20 -9.71
C LEU A 137 1.74 -10.78 -9.89
N ALA A 138 3.03 -10.56 -9.61
CA ALA A 138 3.69 -9.28 -9.86
C ALA A 138 3.62 -8.88 -11.34
N ARG A 139 3.77 -9.83 -12.26
CA ARG A 139 3.60 -9.59 -13.70
C ARG A 139 2.21 -9.05 -14.02
N ILE A 140 1.16 -9.72 -13.53
CA ILE A 140 -0.24 -9.29 -13.71
C ILE A 140 -0.45 -7.88 -13.14
N TYR A 141 0.05 -7.63 -11.94
CA TYR A 141 -0.03 -6.34 -11.28
C TYR A 141 0.59 -5.20 -12.12
N LEU A 142 1.79 -5.43 -12.66
CA LEU A 142 2.48 -4.46 -13.50
C LEU A 142 1.82 -4.28 -14.87
N GLU A 143 1.23 -5.33 -15.43
CA GLU A 143 0.46 -5.27 -16.68
C GLU A 143 -0.81 -4.44 -16.50
N LEU A 144 -1.56 -4.64 -15.40
CA LEU A 144 -2.72 -3.82 -15.05
C LEU A 144 -2.33 -2.35 -14.84
N ALA A 145 -1.23 -2.09 -14.14
CA ALA A 145 -0.73 -0.73 -13.94
C ALA A 145 -0.47 0.00 -15.28
N LYS A 146 0.13 -0.70 -16.25
CA LYS A 146 0.36 -0.16 -17.61
C LYS A 146 -0.93 0.02 -18.39
N GLU A 147 -1.81 -0.97 -18.38
CA GLU A 147 -3.08 -0.96 -19.10
C GLU A 147 -3.95 0.24 -18.70
N TYR A 148 -4.08 0.46 -17.38
CA TYR A 148 -4.90 1.55 -16.84
C TYR A 148 -4.15 2.87 -16.68
N ARG A 149 -2.86 2.90 -17.05
CA ARG A 149 -1.97 4.05 -16.87
C ARG A 149 -1.99 4.59 -15.43
N LEU A 150 -1.86 3.68 -14.46
CA LEU A 150 -1.78 3.97 -13.03
C LEU A 150 -0.39 3.57 -12.52
N PRO A 151 0.32 4.43 -11.77
CA PRO A 151 1.52 4.00 -11.09
C PRO A 151 1.19 2.88 -10.09
N ALA A 152 2.07 1.92 -10.00
CA ALA A 152 2.01 0.84 -9.02
C ALA A 152 3.10 1.05 -7.98
N LEU A 153 2.82 0.73 -6.72
CA LEU A 153 3.86 0.68 -5.69
C LEU A 153 4.85 -0.44 -6.02
N ILE A 154 6.04 -0.05 -6.41
CA ILE A 154 7.17 -0.95 -6.66
C ILE A 154 8.30 -0.53 -5.72
N PRO A 155 8.63 -1.34 -4.71
CA PRO A 155 9.74 -1.06 -3.82
C PRO A 155 11.07 -1.07 -4.58
N SER A 156 11.87 -0.02 -4.42
CA SER A 156 13.26 0.01 -4.92
C SER A 156 14.22 -0.75 -4.03
N ASN A 157 13.78 -1.16 -2.85
CA ASN A 157 14.52 -1.89 -1.81
C ASN A 157 13.93 -3.29 -1.57
N LEU A 158 13.74 -4.07 -2.65
CA LEU A 158 13.16 -5.42 -2.59
C LEU A 158 13.89 -6.34 -1.60
N GLU A 159 15.20 -6.18 -1.45
CA GLU A 159 16.03 -6.95 -0.52
C GLU A 159 15.72 -6.69 0.96
N ALA A 160 15.07 -5.56 1.26
CA ALA A 160 14.64 -5.24 2.63
C ALA A 160 13.26 -5.83 2.97
N ILE A 161 12.57 -6.44 2.00
CA ILE A 161 11.26 -7.05 2.19
C ILE A 161 11.45 -8.54 2.46
N ALA A 162 10.70 -9.07 3.43
CA ALA A 162 10.73 -10.49 3.76
C ALA A 162 10.07 -11.34 2.65
N LEU A 163 10.84 -11.69 1.63
CA LEU A 163 10.41 -12.50 0.48
C LEU A 163 11.18 -13.82 0.41
N PRO A 164 10.61 -14.88 -0.18
CA PRO A 164 11.37 -16.06 -0.57
C PRO A 164 12.55 -15.66 -1.47
N PRO A 165 13.80 -16.05 -1.13
CA PRO A 165 14.98 -15.64 -1.90
C PRO A 165 14.89 -15.98 -3.39
N GLU A 166 14.21 -17.06 -3.74
CA GLU A 166 14.00 -17.50 -5.13
C GLU A 166 13.13 -16.52 -5.96
N PHE A 167 12.36 -15.66 -5.33
CA PHE A 167 11.53 -14.65 -6.03
C PHE A 167 12.33 -13.42 -6.46
N LEU A 168 13.38 -13.08 -5.71
CA LEU A 168 14.12 -11.82 -5.91
C LEU A 168 14.67 -11.63 -7.34
N PRO A 169 15.30 -12.62 -8.00
CA PRO A 169 15.84 -12.42 -9.34
C PRO A 169 14.76 -12.12 -10.38
N ASP A 170 13.58 -12.75 -10.26
CA ASP A 170 12.48 -12.56 -11.19
C ASP A 170 11.78 -11.23 -10.95
N LEU A 171 11.55 -10.86 -9.69
CA LEU A 171 10.99 -9.58 -9.32
C LEU A 171 11.90 -8.43 -9.77
N GLN A 172 13.21 -8.52 -9.54
CA GLN A 172 14.15 -7.50 -9.97
C GLN A 172 14.08 -7.30 -11.50
N ARG A 173 14.08 -8.40 -12.28
CA ARG A 173 13.92 -8.31 -13.73
C ARG A 173 12.60 -7.65 -14.16
N LEU A 174 11.49 -7.98 -13.49
CA LEU A 174 10.19 -7.38 -13.77
C LEU A 174 10.18 -5.88 -13.46
N CYS A 175 10.74 -5.48 -12.31
CA CYS A 175 10.84 -4.08 -11.89
C CYS A 175 11.74 -3.27 -12.83
N ASP A 176 12.89 -3.82 -13.26
CA ASP A 176 13.80 -3.14 -14.19
C ASP A 176 13.18 -2.94 -15.57
N ALA A 177 12.36 -3.91 -16.02
CA ALA A 177 11.72 -3.87 -17.33
C ALA A 177 10.41 -3.05 -17.38
N CYS A 178 9.80 -2.75 -16.22
CA CYS A 178 8.44 -2.20 -16.21
C CYS A 178 8.35 -0.71 -16.56
N ALA A 179 9.42 0.07 -16.44
CA ALA A 179 9.46 1.53 -16.64
C ALA A 179 8.48 2.33 -15.75
N LEU A 180 7.95 1.71 -14.70
CA LEU A 180 7.06 2.34 -13.72
C LEU A 180 7.88 3.07 -12.62
N PRO A 181 7.28 4.07 -11.94
CA PRO A 181 7.92 4.73 -10.79
C PRO A 181 8.25 3.72 -9.69
N GLN A 182 9.46 3.81 -9.15
CA GLN A 182 9.90 3.02 -7.99
C GLN A 182 10.23 3.96 -6.85
N VAL A 183 9.88 3.58 -5.63
CA VAL A 183 10.12 4.34 -4.40
C VAL A 183 10.75 3.44 -3.33
N THR A 184 11.51 4.04 -2.43
CA THR A 184 12.01 3.31 -1.26
C THR A 184 10.89 3.20 -0.23
N VAL A 185 10.50 1.98 0.10
CA VAL A 185 9.42 1.71 1.07
C VAL A 185 9.99 1.68 2.48
N LEU A 186 9.31 2.41 3.38
CA LEU A 186 9.56 2.47 4.80
C LEU A 186 8.30 1.96 5.50
N ASP A 187 8.41 0.89 6.28
CA ASP A 187 7.27 0.27 6.95
C ASP A 187 7.64 -0.11 8.39
N ALA A 188 6.84 0.36 9.34
CA ALA A 188 7.00 0.08 10.77
C ALA A 188 6.21 -1.15 11.22
N TYR A 189 5.56 -1.91 10.33
CA TYR A 189 4.65 -2.98 10.73
C TYR A 189 5.29 -4.03 11.64
N GLY A 190 6.52 -4.44 11.37
CA GLY A 190 7.29 -5.40 12.19
C GLY A 190 7.91 -4.81 13.45
N ILE A 191 7.76 -3.50 13.72
CA ILE A 191 8.36 -2.83 14.88
C ILE A 191 7.39 -2.90 16.07
N PRO A 192 7.86 -3.26 17.28
CA PRO A 192 7.02 -3.24 18.49
C PRO A 192 6.32 -1.90 18.69
N PRO A 193 5.06 -1.89 19.17
CA PRO A 193 4.29 -0.66 19.32
C PRO A 193 5.01 0.45 20.09
N GLU A 194 5.68 0.11 21.18
CA GLU A 194 6.42 1.03 22.06
C GLU A 194 7.68 1.62 21.41
N GLU A 195 8.20 0.99 20.37
CA GLU A 195 9.41 1.43 19.66
C GLU A 195 9.07 2.24 18.39
N ARG A 196 7.82 2.21 17.88
CA ARG A 196 7.45 2.79 16.59
C ARG A 196 7.76 4.28 16.49
N ARG A 197 7.45 5.08 17.51
CA ARG A 197 7.78 6.51 17.49
C ARG A 197 9.29 6.76 17.33
N GLY A 198 10.10 6.03 18.07
CA GLY A 198 11.57 6.10 17.98
C GLY A 198 12.07 5.68 16.60
N TRP A 199 11.53 4.59 16.08
CA TRP A 199 11.84 4.09 14.74
C TRP A 199 11.52 5.12 13.64
N TYR A 200 10.34 5.74 13.66
CA TYR A 200 9.98 6.78 12.71
C TYR A 200 10.96 7.96 12.74
N LEU A 201 11.27 8.47 13.93
CA LEU A 201 12.20 9.60 14.09
C LEU A 201 13.60 9.24 13.58
N GLN A 202 14.14 8.09 14.00
CA GLN A 202 15.47 7.66 13.60
C GLN A 202 15.56 7.42 12.10
N THR A 203 14.59 6.70 11.55
CA THR A 203 14.56 6.34 10.13
C THR A 203 14.48 7.61 9.27
N LEU A 204 13.48 8.47 9.49
CA LEU A 204 13.30 9.66 8.65
C LEU A 204 14.46 10.66 8.78
N SER A 205 15.00 10.85 9.99
CA SER A 205 16.15 11.75 10.18
C SER A 205 17.43 11.25 9.50
N GLY A 206 17.58 9.94 9.31
CA GLY A 206 18.76 9.33 8.68
C GLY A 206 18.73 9.30 7.14
N LEU A 207 17.61 9.68 6.51
CA LEU A 207 17.46 9.58 5.05
C LEU A 207 18.22 10.68 4.32
N GLY A 208 18.91 10.30 3.24
CA GLY A 208 19.48 11.21 2.25
C GLY A 208 18.51 11.61 1.14
N PRO A 209 18.99 12.28 0.06
CA PRO A 209 18.18 12.54 -1.12
C PRO A 209 17.59 11.26 -1.72
N GLY A 210 16.28 11.27 -2.02
CA GLY A 210 15.56 10.12 -2.56
C GLY A 210 14.05 10.32 -2.53
N VAL A 211 13.32 9.36 -3.10
CA VAL A 211 11.85 9.32 -3.07
C VAL A 211 11.40 8.16 -2.21
N TYR A 212 10.66 8.46 -1.17
CA TYR A 212 10.28 7.53 -0.12
C TYR A 212 8.76 7.44 0.01
N GLN A 213 8.27 6.24 0.34
CA GLN A 213 6.92 6.04 0.83
C GLN A 213 6.97 5.49 2.25
N LEU A 214 6.40 6.25 3.17
CA LEU A 214 6.19 5.82 4.56
C LEU A 214 4.81 5.19 4.67
N ILE A 215 4.76 3.88 4.82
CA ILE A 215 3.53 3.13 5.04
C ILE A 215 3.18 3.17 6.52
N HIS A 216 1.90 3.39 6.82
CA HIS A 216 1.35 3.23 8.15
C HIS A 216 -0.06 2.65 8.10
N HIS A 217 -0.46 2.02 9.22
CA HIS A 217 -1.74 1.32 9.34
C HIS A 217 -2.57 1.90 10.50
N ALA A 218 -2.48 3.21 10.74
CA ALA A 218 -3.11 3.85 11.89
C ALA A 218 -4.60 3.52 12.01
N ALA A 219 -5.08 3.30 13.23
CA ALA A 219 -6.49 3.12 13.54
C ALA A 219 -6.82 3.78 14.89
N ASP A 220 -8.06 4.30 15.01
CA ASP A 220 -8.55 4.87 16.25
C ASP A 220 -8.61 3.85 17.38
N ASP A 221 -8.43 4.35 18.62
CA ASP A 221 -8.61 3.58 19.84
C ASP A 221 -10.09 3.54 20.23
N ASP A 222 -10.86 2.75 19.53
CA ASP A 222 -12.26 2.52 19.80
C ASP A 222 -12.63 1.02 19.77
N PRO A 223 -13.85 0.63 20.12
CA PRO A 223 -14.25 -0.78 20.13
C PRO A 223 -14.08 -1.48 18.79
N GLU A 224 -14.25 -0.79 17.66
CA GLU A 224 -14.09 -1.35 16.31
C GLU A 224 -12.62 -1.52 15.95
N GLY A 225 -11.77 -0.53 16.26
CA GLY A 225 -10.33 -0.62 16.06
C GLY A 225 -9.71 -1.76 16.88
N ARG A 226 -10.19 -1.96 18.11
CA ARG A 226 -9.70 -3.02 19.03
C ARG A 226 -10.06 -4.43 18.60
N LEU A 227 -10.91 -4.61 17.57
CA LEU A 227 -11.18 -5.92 16.96
C LEU A 227 -10.06 -6.36 16.02
N LEU A 228 -9.20 -5.45 15.58
CA LEU A 228 -8.04 -5.78 14.76
C LEU A 228 -6.98 -6.50 15.60
N GLU A 229 -6.47 -7.61 15.11
CA GLU A 229 -5.48 -8.43 15.85
C GLU A 229 -4.18 -7.66 16.12
N ASP A 230 -3.81 -6.75 15.22
CA ASP A 230 -2.62 -5.89 15.27
C ASP A 230 -2.92 -4.47 15.81
N TRP A 231 -4.10 -4.27 16.43
CA TRP A 231 -4.53 -2.97 16.94
C TRP A 231 -3.48 -2.22 17.79
N PRO A 232 -2.67 -2.86 18.68
CA PRO A 232 -1.68 -2.11 19.47
C PRO A 232 -0.67 -1.37 18.58
N GLY A 233 -0.24 -1.99 17.48
CA GLY A 233 0.63 -1.36 16.49
C GLY A 233 -0.06 -0.24 15.74
N ARG A 234 -1.32 -0.42 15.33
CA ARG A 234 -2.10 0.60 14.61
C ARG A 234 -2.37 1.83 15.47
N LYS A 235 -2.64 1.63 16.77
CA LYS A 235 -2.73 2.73 17.72
C LYS A 235 -1.40 3.46 17.88
N ALA A 236 -0.30 2.73 17.98
CA ALA A 236 1.04 3.32 18.05
C ALA A 236 1.40 4.16 16.83
N ASP A 237 1.00 3.72 15.63
CA ASP A 237 1.14 4.52 14.41
C ASP A 237 0.35 5.83 14.50
N LEU A 238 -0.91 5.77 14.94
CA LEU A 238 -1.75 6.95 15.11
C LEU A 238 -1.12 7.95 16.09
N GLU A 239 -0.68 7.47 17.27
CA GLU A 239 -0.07 8.29 18.30
C GLU A 239 1.26 8.90 17.82
N ALA A 240 2.11 8.10 17.18
CA ALA A 240 3.38 8.57 16.64
C ALA A 240 3.18 9.63 15.55
N LEU A 241 2.28 9.42 14.60
CA LEU A 241 2.02 10.37 13.52
C LEU A 241 1.28 11.64 13.96
N LYS A 242 0.75 11.69 15.17
CA LYS A 242 0.23 12.90 15.83
C LYS A 242 1.30 13.66 16.60
N ASP A 243 2.43 13.04 16.91
CA ASP A 243 3.52 13.64 17.68
C ASP A 243 4.12 14.87 16.96
N ALA A 244 4.27 15.97 17.69
CA ALA A 244 4.71 17.25 17.12
C ALA A 244 6.16 17.22 16.62
N GLU A 245 7.04 16.41 17.23
CA GLU A 245 8.43 16.25 16.80
C GLU A 245 8.48 15.48 15.50
N LEU A 246 7.76 14.36 15.40
CA LEU A 246 7.69 13.58 14.17
C LEU A 246 7.08 14.38 13.01
N ARG A 247 6.03 15.17 13.27
CA ARG A 247 5.43 16.07 12.28
C ARG A 247 6.43 17.10 11.76
N ARG A 248 7.32 17.63 12.61
CA ARG A 248 8.39 18.53 12.18
C ARG A 248 9.40 17.84 11.29
N VAL A 249 9.82 16.61 11.64
CA VAL A 249 10.72 15.82 10.80
C VAL A 249 10.09 15.50 9.44
N ILE A 250 8.82 15.11 9.40
CA ILE A 250 8.08 14.88 8.14
C ILE A 250 8.04 16.17 7.30
N ALA A 251 7.84 17.33 7.92
CA ALA A 251 7.77 18.61 7.22
C ALA A 251 9.10 19.08 6.59
N GLU A 252 10.23 18.43 6.90
CA GLU A 252 11.52 18.67 6.23
C GLU A 252 11.62 18.02 4.84
N PHE A 253 10.70 17.16 4.48
CA PHE A 253 10.64 16.51 3.17
C PHE A 253 9.79 17.32 2.20
N GLU A 254 10.10 17.22 0.91
CA GLU A 254 9.18 17.65 -0.14
C GLU A 254 7.95 16.74 -0.11
N PRO A 255 6.76 17.28 0.14
CA PRO A 255 5.56 16.46 0.17
C PRO A 255 5.25 15.95 -1.24
N LEU A 256 5.04 14.64 -1.37
CA LEU A 256 4.70 13.99 -2.63
C LEU A 256 3.41 13.19 -2.49
N THR A 257 2.63 13.13 -3.56
CA THR A 257 1.40 12.34 -3.67
C THR A 257 1.45 11.42 -4.89
N TRP A 258 0.77 10.29 -4.83
CA TRP A 258 0.65 9.44 -6.01
C TRP A 258 -0.14 10.11 -7.14
N ARG A 259 -1.05 11.01 -6.81
CA ARG A 259 -1.73 11.85 -7.81
C ARG A 259 -0.72 12.66 -8.63
N ALA A 260 0.20 13.35 -7.97
CA ALA A 260 1.23 14.13 -8.67
C ALA A 260 2.13 13.22 -9.53
N VAL A 261 2.51 12.05 -8.99
CA VAL A 261 3.30 11.05 -9.72
C VAL A 261 2.54 10.54 -10.95
N ARG A 262 1.26 10.17 -10.80
CA ARG A 262 0.40 9.69 -11.91
C ARG A 262 0.29 10.73 -13.00
N ASP A 263 -0.05 11.95 -12.63
CA ASP A 263 -0.33 13.02 -13.58
C ASP A 263 0.94 13.39 -14.36
N ALA A 264 2.08 13.52 -13.67
CA ALA A 264 3.37 13.77 -14.33
C ALA A 264 3.81 12.60 -15.24
N TRP A 265 3.59 11.35 -14.79
CA TRP A 265 3.94 10.16 -15.57
C TRP A 265 3.08 10.01 -16.83
N ARG A 266 1.77 10.30 -16.75
CA ARG A 266 0.86 10.26 -17.91
C ARG A 266 1.20 11.27 -19.00
N GLU A 267 1.90 12.33 -18.67
CA GLU A 267 2.37 13.35 -19.62
C GLU A 267 3.74 13.00 -20.24
N MET A 268 4.38 11.93 -19.79
CA MET A 268 5.62 11.45 -20.40
C MET A 268 5.31 10.68 -21.68
N PRO A 269 6.18 10.78 -22.73
CA PRO A 269 6.00 10.11 -24.01
C PRO A 269 6.06 8.59 -23.89
#